data_1dfbae33036552e802645f4f606d5b91
#
_entry.id   1dfbae33036552e802645f4f606d5b91
#
_cell.length_a   1.000
_cell.length_b   1.000
_cell.length_c   1.000
_cell.angle_alpha   90.00
_cell.angle_beta   90.00
_cell.angle_gamma   90.00
#
_symmetry.space_group_name_H-M   'P 1'
#
loop_
_entity.id
_entity.type
_entity.pdbx_description
1 polymer ?
#
loop_
_entity_poly.entity_id
_entity_poly.type
_entity_poly.pdbx_seq_one_letter_code
_entity_poly.pdbx_strand_id
1 'polypeptide(L)'
;MAKKKKKTEEAKKTEEKENIEDFEFEEDFVEDFEEDLDLVEELDLLDTESIEEEAAAAQKIIDKDEEQKQLYLSCGIHIGTKLLSGDARRFIYRQTNYGLYVIDLTKTDERLRIAAKFLSKYIEEGSDRVIVTSVRRYGKEPVRRFCEALGCKAIVDRFIPGSLTNPQIDDYIKDASVVVIVDPHADKVILREAKLARIPVVSLFDTDDILDGIDLAIPANNRGKKALGLTFWLLARQIMLELGKISSEDEFPYSLEQFTSKIVPVYRQE
;
A
#
# COMPACT_ATOMS: atom_id res chain seq x y z
N MET A 1 57.25 20.86 -4.96
CA MET A 1 56.68 19.55 -4.67
C MET A 1 55.97 18.87 -5.88
N ALA A 2 55.75 19.56 -6.99
CA ALA A 2 55.04 19.01 -8.18
C ALA A 2 55.93 18.19 -9.15
N LYS A 3 57.27 18.27 -9.07
CA LYS A 3 58.19 17.53 -9.94
C LYS A 3 58.51 16.10 -9.46
N LYS A 4 58.17 15.75 -8.21
CA LYS A 4 58.42 14.39 -7.66
C LYS A 4 57.25 13.42 -7.89
N LYS A 5 56.06 13.92 -8.12
CA LYS A 5 54.87 13.06 -8.42
C LYS A 5 54.82 12.56 -9.88
N LYS A 6 55.35 13.32 -10.84
CA LYS A 6 55.37 12.90 -12.25
C LYS A 6 56.36 11.77 -12.56
N LYS A 7 57.48 11.64 -11.78
CA LYS A 7 58.46 10.58 -11.98
C LYS A 7 58.01 9.22 -11.41
N THR A 8 57.09 9.18 -10.47
CA THR A 8 56.56 7.94 -9.86
C THR A 8 55.41 7.35 -10.67
N GLU A 9 54.69 8.14 -11.48
CA GLU A 9 53.64 7.65 -12.39
C GLU A 9 54.20 7.13 -13.71
N GLU A 10 55.34 7.66 -14.20
CA GLU A 10 56.01 7.14 -15.40
C GLU A 10 56.78 5.84 -15.12
N ALA A 11 57.29 5.64 -13.90
CA ALA A 11 57.95 4.39 -13.52
C ALA A 11 56.96 3.21 -13.35
N LYS A 12 55.73 3.47 -12.90
CA LYS A 12 54.68 2.41 -12.78
C LYS A 12 54.08 2.00 -14.13
N LYS A 13 54.11 2.85 -15.14
CA LYS A 13 53.62 2.52 -16.49
C LYS A 13 54.64 1.74 -17.33
N THR A 14 55.92 1.73 -16.95
CA THR A 14 56.97 0.94 -17.61
C THR A 14 57.09 -0.48 -17.04
N GLU A 15 56.79 -0.68 -15.75
CA GLU A 15 56.77 -2.03 -15.11
C GLU A 15 55.52 -2.86 -15.49
N GLU A 16 54.42 -2.23 -15.90
CA GLU A 16 53.20 -2.92 -16.38
C GLU A 16 53.27 -3.36 -17.84
N LYS A 17 54.29 -2.92 -18.60
CA LYS A 17 54.50 -3.31 -20.00
C LYS A 17 55.49 -4.42 -20.25
N GLU A 18 56.29 -4.79 -19.26
CA GLU A 18 57.32 -5.85 -19.40
C GLU A 18 56.85 -7.26 -18.92
N ASN A 19 55.61 -7.41 -18.46
CA ASN A 19 55.06 -8.70 -18.02
C ASN A 19 54.07 -9.35 -18.99
N ILE A 20 54.05 -8.94 -20.28
CA ILE A 20 53.11 -9.50 -21.28
C ILE A 20 53.84 -10.20 -22.45
N GLU A 21 55.13 -10.29 -22.43
CA GLU A 21 55.87 -11.07 -23.42
C GLU A 21 56.57 -12.24 -22.72
N ASP A 22 55.92 -13.41 -22.66
CA ASP A 22 56.45 -14.76 -22.58
C ASP A 22 55.33 -15.72 -22.10
N PHE A 23 54.35 -15.98 -22.97
CA PHE A 23 53.55 -17.17 -22.90
C PHE A 23 53.49 -17.77 -24.31
N GLU A 24 54.36 -18.70 -24.56
CA GLU A 24 54.29 -19.57 -25.74
C GLU A 24 53.03 -20.42 -25.65
N PHE A 25 52.16 -20.28 -26.65
CA PHE A 25 50.92 -21.02 -26.83
C PHE A 25 51.27 -22.39 -27.42
N GLU A 26 51.15 -23.45 -26.65
CA GLU A 26 51.20 -24.82 -27.15
C GLU A 26 49.97 -25.12 -28.00
N GLU A 27 50.14 -25.51 -29.26
CA GLU A 27 49.12 -25.77 -30.29
C GLU A 27 48.30 -27.08 -30.09
N ASP A 28 48.31 -27.72 -28.94
CA ASP A 28 47.70 -29.05 -28.74
C ASP A 28 46.31 -29.02 -28.07
N PHE A 29 45.58 -27.88 -28.07
CA PHE A 29 44.29 -27.77 -27.38
C PHE A 29 43.10 -27.34 -28.29
N VAL A 30 43.13 -27.68 -29.56
CA VAL A 30 42.09 -27.22 -30.53
C VAL A 30 41.10 -28.32 -30.95
N GLU A 31 41.33 -29.60 -30.65
CA GLU A 31 40.46 -30.68 -31.13
C GLU A 31 39.31 -31.05 -30.18
N ASP A 32 39.29 -30.61 -28.91
CA ASP A 32 38.17 -30.91 -27.97
C ASP A 32 37.09 -29.79 -27.89
N PHE A 33 37.19 -28.73 -28.68
CA PHE A 33 36.32 -27.55 -28.54
C PHE A 33 35.16 -27.50 -29.54
N GLU A 34 35.10 -28.38 -30.54
CA GLU A 34 34.02 -28.40 -31.54
C GLU A 34 32.79 -29.20 -31.08
N GLU A 35 32.91 -30.18 -30.18
CA GLU A 35 31.75 -30.91 -29.64
C GLU A 35 30.99 -30.14 -28.53
N ASP A 36 31.63 -29.17 -27.86
CA ASP A 36 30.96 -28.32 -26.83
C ASP A 36 30.20 -27.11 -27.41
N LEU A 37 30.44 -26.73 -28.65
CA LEU A 37 29.76 -25.59 -29.30
C LEU A 37 28.30 -25.89 -29.65
N ASP A 38 27.99 -27.10 -30.07
CA ASP A 38 26.62 -27.53 -30.38
C ASP A 38 25.74 -27.65 -29.13
N LEU A 39 26.32 -27.92 -27.95
CA LEU A 39 25.64 -27.98 -26.66
C LEU A 39 25.36 -26.58 -26.09
N VAL A 40 26.17 -25.58 -26.41
CA VAL A 40 25.98 -24.18 -25.97
C VAL A 40 24.93 -23.49 -26.81
N GLU A 41 24.83 -23.78 -28.13
CA GLU A 41 23.77 -23.23 -28.98
C GLU A 41 22.37 -23.80 -28.62
N GLU A 42 22.28 -25.06 -28.15
CA GLU A 42 20.98 -25.64 -27.70
C GLU A 42 20.55 -25.13 -26.31
N LEU A 43 21.51 -24.77 -25.43
CA LEU A 43 21.24 -24.15 -24.12
C LEU A 43 20.87 -22.68 -24.24
N ASP A 44 21.45 -21.93 -25.18
CA ASP A 44 21.15 -20.52 -25.43
C ASP A 44 19.74 -20.30 -26.03
N LEU A 45 19.18 -21.30 -26.74
CA LEU A 45 17.83 -21.22 -27.32
C LEU A 45 16.71 -21.51 -26.31
N LEU A 46 16.96 -22.30 -25.26
CA LEU A 46 15.98 -22.62 -24.21
C LEU A 46 15.87 -21.53 -23.13
N ASP A 47 16.93 -20.76 -22.91
CA ASP A 47 16.94 -19.69 -21.90
C ASP A 47 16.40 -18.34 -22.41
N THR A 48 16.43 -18.09 -23.73
CA THR A 48 15.97 -16.81 -24.27
C THR A 48 14.44 -16.63 -24.22
N GLU A 49 13.66 -17.67 -24.46
CA GLU A 49 12.19 -17.60 -24.34
C GLU A 49 11.74 -17.41 -22.89
N SER A 50 12.39 -18.09 -21.94
CA SER A 50 12.09 -17.93 -20.52
C SER A 50 12.47 -16.54 -19.98
N ILE A 51 13.59 -15.97 -20.45
CA ILE A 51 14.04 -14.62 -20.10
C ILE A 51 13.12 -13.55 -20.70
N GLU A 52 12.65 -13.75 -21.93
CA GLU A 52 11.69 -12.83 -22.57
C GLU A 52 10.32 -12.91 -21.90
N GLU A 53 9.85 -14.08 -21.49
CA GLU A 53 8.60 -14.22 -20.71
C GLU A 53 8.71 -13.59 -19.32
N GLU A 54 9.83 -13.79 -18.62
CA GLU A 54 10.08 -13.14 -17.33
C GLU A 54 10.22 -11.61 -17.47
N ALA A 55 10.91 -11.14 -18.50
CA ALA A 55 11.02 -9.71 -18.79
C ALA A 55 9.67 -9.08 -19.16
N ALA A 56 8.85 -9.78 -19.96
CA ALA A 56 7.49 -9.33 -20.30
C ALA A 56 6.55 -9.35 -19.08
N ALA A 57 6.69 -10.35 -18.19
CA ALA A 57 5.96 -10.41 -16.94
C ALA A 57 6.39 -9.28 -15.97
N ALA A 58 7.70 -9.03 -15.86
CA ALA A 58 8.23 -7.93 -15.06
C ALA A 58 7.78 -6.56 -15.59
N GLN A 59 7.77 -6.37 -16.92
CA GLN A 59 7.29 -5.14 -17.53
C GLN A 59 5.79 -4.93 -17.24
N LYS A 60 4.96 -5.97 -17.35
CA LYS A 60 3.54 -5.88 -16.99
C LYS A 60 3.31 -5.51 -15.53
N ILE A 61 4.16 -6.00 -14.61
CA ILE A 61 4.10 -5.64 -13.19
C ILE A 61 4.47 -4.18 -13.01
N ILE A 62 5.53 -3.70 -13.66
CA ILE A 62 5.98 -2.30 -13.59
C ILE A 62 4.90 -1.36 -14.14
N ASP A 63 4.32 -1.68 -15.29
CA ASP A 63 3.24 -0.90 -15.92
C ASP A 63 2.01 -0.84 -15.00
N LYS A 64 1.63 -1.95 -14.37
CA LYS A 64 0.52 -2.03 -13.42
C LYS A 64 0.76 -1.22 -12.15
N ASP A 65 1.98 -1.23 -11.63
CA ASP A 65 2.38 -0.40 -10.49
C ASP A 65 2.35 1.11 -10.84
N GLU A 66 2.69 1.48 -12.06
CA GLU A 66 2.62 2.86 -12.53
C GLU A 66 1.16 3.33 -12.70
N GLU A 67 0.29 2.52 -13.29
CA GLU A 67 -1.15 2.78 -13.40
C GLU A 67 -1.79 2.96 -12.02
N GLN A 68 -1.46 2.09 -11.06
CA GLN A 68 -1.94 2.19 -9.70
C GLN A 68 -1.46 3.47 -9.00
N LYS A 69 -0.20 3.86 -9.20
CA LYS A 69 0.34 5.13 -8.69
C LYS A 69 -0.37 6.34 -9.30
N GLN A 70 -0.63 6.33 -10.61
CA GLN A 70 -1.40 7.40 -11.27
C GLN A 70 -2.83 7.50 -10.73
N LEU A 71 -3.48 6.37 -10.46
CA LEU A 71 -4.80 6.32 -9.83
C LEU A 71 -4.77 6.93 -8.42
N TYR A 72 -3.77 6.61 -7.60
CA TYR A 72 -3.58 7.20 -6.28
C TYR A 72 -3.40 8.72 -6.35
N LEU A 73 -2.58 9.20 -7.30
CA LEU A 73 -2.33 10.62 -7.49
C LEU A 73 -3.60 11.36 -7.95
N SER A 74 -4.37 10.79 -8.88
CA SER A 74 -5.61 11.39 -9.41
C SER A 74 -6.72 11.52 -8.37
N CYS A 75 -6.78 10.56 -7.43
CA CYS A 75 -7.76 10.56 -6.34
C CYS A 75 -7.29 11.34 -5.11
N GLY A 76 -6.00 11.70 -5.03
CA GLY A 76 -5.44 12.52 -3.97
C GLY A 76 -5.30 11.82 -2.62
N ILE A 77 -5.05 10.50 -2.60
CA ILE A 77 -4.80 9.73 -1.36
C ILE A 77 -3.56 10.25 -0.62
N HIS A 78 -2.54 10.68 -1.37
CA HIS A 78 -1.26 11.16 -0.88
C HIS A 78 -1.31 12.56 -0.25
N ILE A 79 -2.39 13.30 -0.42
CA ILE A 79 -2.49 14.69 0.04
C ILE A 79 -2.92 14.71 1.50
N GLY A 80 -1.99 15.03 2.39
CA GLY A 80 -2.27 15.26 3.80
C GLY A 80 -2.60 16.72 4.13
N THR A 81 -2.57 17.06 5.41
CA THR A 81 -2.88 18.38 5.93
C THR A 81 -1.62 19.27 6.10
N LYS A 82 -1.79 20.49 6.61
CA LYS A 82 -0.70 21.37 7.01
C LYS A 82 -0.13 21.05 8.39
N LEU A 83 -0.85 20.26 9.17
CA LEU A 83 -0.44 19.83 10.49
C LEU A 83 0.25 18.47 10.40
N LEU A 84 1.27 18.28 11.20
CA LEU A 84 2.01 17.03 11.30
C LEU A 84 2.06 16.57 12.75
N SER A 85 1.50 15.41 13.04
CA SER A 85 1.66 14.75 14.32
C SER A 85 3.04 14.06 14.42
N GLY A 86 3.52 13.83 15.63
CA GLY A 86 4.75 13.09 15.87
C GLY A 86 4.68 11.67 15.30
N ASP A 87 3.52 11.05 15.41
CA ASP A 87 3.25 9.67 14.97
C ASP A 87 3.18 9.54 13.44
N ALA A 88 2.65 10.56 12.75
CA ALA A 88 2.52 10.58 11.31
C ALA A 88 3.85 10.77 10.58
N ARG A 89 4.88 11.32 11.24
CA ARG A 89 6.18 11.63 10.61
C ARG A 89 6.80 10.47 9.85
N ARG A 90 6.62 9.25 10.33
CA ARG A 90 7.13 8.03 9.69
C ARG A 90 6.46 7.68 8.35
N PHE A 91 5.27 8.22 8.09
CA PHE A 91 4.48 7.97 6.89
C PHE A 91 4.58 9.08 5.85
N ILE A 92 5.31 10.15 6.14
CA ILE A 92 5.46 11.30 5.25
C ILE A 92 6.62 11.10 4.29
N TYR A 93 6.38 11.41 3.02
CA TYR A 93 7.38 11.45 1.97
C TYR A 93 8.09 12.82 1.93
N ARG A 94 7.32 13.92 1.84
CA ARG A 94 7.84 15.29 1.80
C ARG A 94 6.79 16.32 2.19
N GLN A 95 7.23 17.56 2.37
CA GLN A 95 6.34 18.72 2.48
C GLN A 95 6.36 19.51 1.16
N THR A 96 5.20 19.99 0.71
CA THR A 96 5.07 20.85 -0.47
C THR A 96 5.42 22.30 -0.15
N ASN A 97 5.69 23.13 -1.17
CA ASN A 97 5.95 24.55 -1.02
C ASN A 97 4.75 25.31 -0.40
N TYR A 98 3.55 24.75 -0.48
CA TYR A 98 2.32 25.31 0.12
C TYR A 98 2.11 24.88 1.58
N GLY A 99 3.06 24.17 2.16
CA GLY A 99 3.02 23.69 3.54
C GLY A 99 2.17 22.45 3.78
N LEU A 100 1.68 21.78 2.73
CA LEU A 100 0.96 20.50 2.83
C LEU A 100 1.97 19.35 2.92
N TYR A 101 1.69 18.38 3.79
CA TYR A 101 2.45 17.15 3.87
C TYR A 101 1.93 16.13 2.86
N VAL A 102 2.85 15.40 2.25
CA VAL A 102 2.56 14.35 1.26
C VAL A 102 2.86 13.00 1.90
N ILE A 103 1.85 12.14 1.91
CA ILE A 103 1.93 10.79 2.44
C ILE A 103 2.68 9.90 1.44
N ASP A 104 3.49 8.98 1.94
CA ASP A 104 4.24 8.00 1.16
C ASP A 104 3.32 6.89 0.66
N LEU A 105 3.08 6.85 -0.66
CA LEU A 105 2.20 5.87 -1.30
C LEU A 105 2.67 4.43 -1.15
N THR A 106 3.98 4.20 -1.10
CA THR A 106 4.54 2.85 -0.88
C THR A 106 4.12 2.30 0.48
N LYS A 107 4.16 3.14 1.52
CA LYS A 107 3.70 2.76 2.86
C LYS A 107 2.18 2.61 2.93
N THR A 108 1.44 3.41 2.15
CA THR A 108 -0.01 3.26 2.05
C THR A 108 -0.38 1.89 1.49
N ASP A 109 0.25 1.49 0.40
CA ASP A 109 -0.01 0.19 -0.24
C ASP A 109 0.38 -0.99 0.65
N GLU A 110 1.58 -0.93 1.25
CA GLU A 110 2.02 -1.93 2.23
C GLU A 110 1.01 -2.10 3.38
N ARG A 111 0.56 -0.99 3.96
CA ARG A 111 -0.39 -1.00 5.08
C ARG A 111 -1.78 -1.44 4.67
N LEU A 112 -2.23 -1.10 3.46
CA LEU A 112 -3.49 -1.62 2.91
C LEU A 112 -3.46 -3.15 2.78
N ARG A 113 -2.37 -3.72 2.25
CA ARG A 113 -2.21 -5.18 2.13
C ARG A 113 -2.19 -5.87 3.51
N ILE A 114 -1.49 -5.30 4.48
CA ILE A 114 -1.48 -5.81 5.86
C ILE A 114 -2.88 -5.75 6.47
N ALA A 115 -3.59 -4.62 6.30
CA ALA A 115 -4.94 -4.43 6.81
C ALA A 115 -5.93 -5.41 6.15
N ALA A 116 -5.83 -5.63 4.85
CA ALA A 116 -6.65 -6.60 4.14
C ALA A 116 -6.46 -8.02 4.68
N LYS A 117 -5.21 -8.45 4.84
CA LYS A 117 -4.86 -9.75 5.44
C LYS A 117 -5.35 -9.90 6.89
N PHE A 118 -5.29 -8.81 7.66
CA PHE A 118 -5.78 -8.79 9.04
C PHE A 118 -7.31 -8.90 9.08
N LEU A 119 -8.00 -8.07 8.29
CA LEU A 119 -9.46 -8.03 8.27
C LEU A 119 -10.08 -9.29 7.64
N SER A 120 -9.44 -9.91 6.65
CA SER A 120 -9.95 -11.13 6.01
C SER A 120 -10.18 -12.25 7.03
N LYS A 121 -9.27 -12.43 8.00
CA LYS A 121 -9.40 -13.44 9.07
C LYS A 121 -10.62 -13.21 9.96
N TYR A 122 -10.89 -11.96 10.33
CA TYR A 122 -12.07 -11.63 11.13
C TYR A 122 -13.37 -11.78 10.34
N ILE A 123 -13.35 -11.51 9.04
CA ILE A 123 -14.49 -11.68 8.14
C ILE A 123 -14.80 -13.16 7.91
N GLU A 124 -13.78 -14.02 7.84
CA GLU A 124 -13.95 -15.49 7.79
C GLU A 124 -14.62 -16.03 9.06
N GLU A 125 -14.27 -15.52 10.23
CA GLU A 125 -14.86 -15.93 11.51
C GLU A 125 -16.31 -15.44 11.71
N GLY A 126 -16.66 -14.32 11.06
CA GLY A 126 -18.00 -13.71 11.16
C GLY A 126 -17.99 -12.26 10.69
N SER A 127 -18.46 -11.99 9.49
CA SER A 127 -18.43 -10.65 8.87
C SER A 127 -19.26 -9.62 9.65
N ASP A 128 -20.36 -9.99 10.27
CA ASP A 128 -21.23 -9.17 11.11
C ASP A 128 -20.57 -8.66 12.39
N ARG A 129 -19.46 -9.30 12.81
CA ARG A 129 -18.64 -8.92 13.98
C ARG A 129 -17.61 -7.83 13.66
N VAL A 130 -17.41 -7.54 12.37
CA VAL A 130 -16.56 -6.46 11.88
C VAL A 130 -17.37 -5.18 11.76
N ILE A 131 -16.98 -4.15 12.52
CA ILE A 131 -17.68 -2.87 12.55
C ILE A 131 -16.87 -1.84 11.76
N VAL A 132 -17.51 -1.16 10.83
CA VAL A 132 -16.89 -0.05 10.09
C VAL A 132 -17.65 1.24 10.34
N THR A 133 -16.95 2.27 10.79
CA THR A 133 -17.58 3.53 11.20
C THR A 133 -17.06 4.74 10.44
N SER A 134 -17.98 5.69 10.19
CA SER A 134 -17.64 7.01 9.70
C SER A 134 -18.70 8.05 10.07
N VAL A 135 -18.33 9.01 10.90
CA VAL A 135 -19.12 10.22 11.13
C VAL A 135 -18.93 11.24 10.01
N ARG A 136 -17.77 11.19 9.31
CA ARG A 136 -17.47 12.10 8.20
C ARG A 136 -18.44 11.91 7.04
N ARG A 137 -18.95 13.05 6.53
CA ARG A 137 -19.96 13.09 5.45
C ARG A 137 -19.52 12.33 4.20
N TYR A 138 -18.28 12.47 3.77
CA TYR A 138 -17.75 11.81 2.56
C TYR A 138 -17.36 10.34 2.78
N GLY A 139 -17.18 9.91 4.03
CA GLY A 139 -16.88 8.52 4.37
C GLY A 139 -18.12 7.62 4.47
N LYS A 140 -19.33 8.19 4.58
CA LYS A 140 -20.55 7.41 4.77
C LYS A 140 -20.85 6.44 3.62
N GLU A 141 -20.75 6.92 2.39
CA GLU A 141 -21.04 6.08 1.21
C GLU A 141 -20.00 5.01 0.97
N PRO A 142 -18.65 5.32 0.98
CA PRO A 142 -17.63 4.28 0.90
C PRO A 142 -17.78 3.20 1.95
N VAL A 143 -18.06 3.55 3.20
CA VAL A 143 -18.27 2.60 4.30
C VAL A 143 -19.50 1.71 4.06
N ARG A 144 -20.64 2.28 3.61
CA ARG A 144 -21.82 1.46 3.28
C ARG A 144 -21.52 0.46 2.19
N ARG A 145 -20.89 0.89 1.09
CA ARG A 145 -20.53 0.00 -0.03
C ARG A 145 -19.55 -1.08 0.38
N PHE A 146 -18.56 -0.72 1.19
CA PHE A 146 -17.61 -1.68 1.76
C PHE A 146 -18.32 -2.76 2.58
N CYS A 147 -19.23 -2.34 3.47
CA CYS A 147 -19.96 -3.28 4.30
C CYS A 147 -20.97 -4.13 3.50
N GLU A 148 -21.63 -3.55 2.47
CA GLU A 148 -22.49 -4.30 1.56
C GLU A 148 -21.69 -5.39 0.80
N ALA A 149 -20.47 -5.06 0.33
CA ALA A 149 -19.64 -5.98 -0.41
C ALA A 149 -19.11 -7.15 0.45
N LEU A 150 -18.79 -6.92 1.71
CA LEU A 150 -18.15 -7.89 2.60
C LEU A 150 -19.08 -8.51 3.65
N GLY A 151 -20.29 -7.95 3.83
CA GLY A 151 -21.25 -8.38 4.85
C GLY A 151 -20.96 -7.82 6.26
N CYS A 152 -20.16 -6.74 6.35
CA CYS A 152 -19.80 -6.12 7.62
C CYS A 152 -20.90 -5.19 8.16
N LYS A 153 -20.79 -4.81 9.44
CA LYS A 153 -21.72 -3.87 10.07
C LYS A 153 -21.27 -2.42 9.90
N ALA A 154 -22.05 -1.59 9.17
CA ALA A 154 -21.75 -0.18 8.96
C ALA A 154 -22.41 0.70 10.04
N ILE A 155 -21.63 1.62 10.64
CA ILE A 155 -22.12 2.70 11.50
C ILE A 155 -21.74 4.03 10.84
N VAL A 156 -22.65 4.61 10.07
CA VAL A 156 -22.36 5.77 9.21
C VAL A 156 -22.96 7.10 9.70
N ASP A 157 -23.54 7.09 10.88
CA ASP A 157 -24.09 8.26 11.54
C ASP A 157 -23.46 8.43 12.92
N ARG A 158 -24.14 9.13 13.82
CA ARG A 158 -23.66 9.32 15.17
C ARG A 158 -23.56 7.97 15.90
N PHE A 159 -22.39 7.65 16.36
CA PHE A 159 -22.18 6.51 17.24
C PHE A 159 -22.86 6.75 18.60
N ILE A 160 -23.65 5.77 19.06
CA ILE A 160 -24.35 5.84 20.36
C ILE A 160 -23.38 5.37 21.45
N PRO A 161 -23.03 6.24 22.41
CA PRO A 161 -22.15 5.86 23.49
C PRO A 161 -22.70 4.67 24.29
N GLY A 162 -21.85 3.68 24.57
CA GLY A 162 -22.22 2.46 25.26
C GLY A 162 -22.48 1.27 24.35
N SER A 163 -22.61 1.48 23.02
CA SER A 163 -22.93 0.38 22.09
C SER A 163 -21.91 -0.76 22.07
N LEU A 164 -20.65 -0.51 22.46
CA LEU A 164 -19.62 -1.56 22.58
C LEU A 164 -19.41 -2.04 24.03
N THR A 165 -19.87 -1.28 25.03
CA THR A 165 -19.48 -1.49 26.43
C THR A 165 -20.64 -1.80 27.36
N ASN A 166 -21.86 -1.43 27.01
CA ASN A 166 -23.04 -1.58 27.87
C ASN A 166 -24.09 -2.53 27.29
N PRO A 167 -24.20 -3.78 27.80
CA PRO A 167 -25.18 -4.76 27.32
C PRO A 167 -26.66 -4.40 27.58
N GLN A 168 -26.95 -3.32 28.33
CA GLN A 168 -28.31 -2.92 28.66
C GLN A 168 -28.94 -1.96 27.65
N ILE A 169 -28.15 -1.52 26.67
CA ILE A 169 -28.65 -0.61 25.62
C ILE A 169 -29.17 -1.45 24.44
N ASP A 170 -30.30 -1.04 23.86
CA ASP A 170 -30.90 -1.72 22.70
C ASP A 170 -29.96 -1.80 21.50
N ASP A 171 -29.11 -0.78 21.33
CA ASP A 171 -28.10 -0.71 20.26
C ASP A 171 -26.78 -1.42 20.61
N TYR A 172 -26.75 -2.27 21.65
CA TYR A 172 -25.54 -3.00 22.02
C TYR A 172 -25.10 -3.96 20.93
N ILE A 173 -23.83 -3.86 20.56
CA ILE A 173 -23.21 -4.71 19.57
C ILE A 173 -22.47 -5.83 20.28
N LYS A 174 -23.12 -6.98 20.29
CA LYS A 174 -22.55 -8.18 20.90
C LYS A 174 -21.42 -8.74 20.04
N ASP A 175 -20.35 -9.16 20.67
CA ASP A 175 -19.24 -9.90 20.08
C ASP A 175 -18.52 -9.16 18.92
N ALA A 176 -18.40 -7.83 19.01
CA ALA A 176 -17.58 -7.05 18.09
C ALA A 176 -16.12 -7.54 18.14
N SER A 177 -15.58 -7.98 17.00
CA SER A 177 -14.23 -8.56 16.91
C SER A 177 -13.17 -7.56 16.46
N VAL A 178 -13.53 -6.61 15.59
CA VAL A 178 -12.65 -5.55 15.12
C VAL A 178 -13.44 -4.31 14.75
N VAL A 179 -12.86 -3.14 14.96
CA VAL A 179 -13.44 -1.84 14.56
C VAL A 179 -12.56 -1.18 13.52
N VAL A 180 -13.15 -0.77 12.40
CA VAL A 180 -12.49 0.02 11.35
C VAL A 180 -13.00 1.45 11.41
N ILE A 181 -12.10 2.41 11.60
CA ILE A 181 -12.41 3.83 11.79
C ILE A 181 -11.88 4.64 10.60
N VAL A 182 -12.71 5.53 10.07
CA VAL A 182 -12.30 6.42 8.96
C VAL A 182 -11.47 7.60 9.46
N ASP A 183 -11.83 8.16 10.59
CA ASP A 183 -11.17 9.35 11.14
C ASP A 183 -11.11 9.31 12.66
N PRO A 184 -9.93 9.12 13.25
CA PRO A 184 -9.76 9.05 14.70
C PRO A 184 -10.21 10.32 15.43
N HIS A 185 -10.11 11.49 14.78
CA HIS A 185 -10.53 12.75 15.38
C HIS A 185 -12.05 12.91 15.43
N ALA A 186 -12.75 12.49 14.35
CA ALA A 186 -14.20 12.59 14.28
C ALA A 186 -14.89 11.49 15.12
N ASP A 187 -14.31 10.29 15.11
CA ASP A 187 -14.86 9.07 15.72
C ASP A 187 -14.27 8.76 17.11
N LYS A 188 -13.87 9.79 17.89
CA LYS A 188 -13.23 9.63 19.21
C LYS A 188 -14.04 8.79 20.20
N VAL A 189 -15.37 8.79 20.11
CA VAL A 189 -16.22 8.08 21.06
C VAL A 189 -16.07 6.58 20.89
N ILE A 190 -16.21 6.09 19.66
CA ILE A 190 -16.04 4.65 19.37
C ILE A 190 -14.61 4.19 19.58
N LEU A 191 -13.60 5.02 19.23
CA LEU A 191 -12.20 4.72 19.51
C LEU A 191 -11.94 4.48 21.00
N ARG A 192 -12.50 5.36 21.87
CA ARG A 192 -12.38 5.22 23.33
C ARG A 192 -13.09 3.97 23.84
N GLU A 193 -14.27 3.66 23.33
CA GLU A 193 -15.02 2.48 23.72
C GLU A 193 -14.36 1.17 23.26
N ALA A 194 -13.86 1.13 22.02
CA ALA A 194 -13.09 -0.01 21.51
C ALA A 194 -11.86 -0.28 22.38
N LYS A 195 -11.13 0.77 22.78
CA LYS A 195 -9.99 0.68 23.69
C LYS A 195 -10.40 0.12 25.06
N LEU A 196 -11.54 0.56 25.64
CA LEU A 196 -12.07 0.04 26.91
C LEU A 196 -12.52 -1.43 26.79
N ALA A 197 -13.17 -1.78 25.68
CA ALA A 197 -13.62 -3.14 25.39
C ALA A 197 -12.49 -4.07 24.93
N ARG A 198 -11.27 -3.55 24.72
CA ARG A 198 -10.09 -4.25 24.21
C ARG A 198 -10.33 -4.88 22.82
N ILE A 199 -11.08 -4.20 21.99
CA ILE A 199 -11.35 -4.57 20.61
C ILE A 199 -10.27 -3.93 19.74
N PRO A 200 -9.57 -4.67 18.85
CA PRO A 200 -8.57 -4.12 17.96
C PRO A 200 -9.15 -3.10 17.00
N VAL A 201 -8.40 -2.03 16.76
CA VAL A 201 -8.81 -0.88 15.94
C VAL A 201 -7.91 -0.73 14.73
N VAL A 202 -8.50 -0.78 13.54
CA VAL A 202 -7.89 -0.40 12.27
C VAL A 202 -8.38 1.00 11.90
N SER A 203 -7.50 1.92 11.55
CA SER A 203 -7.92 3.28 11.18
C SER A 203 -7.22 3.80 9.93
N LEU A 204 -7.95 4.53 9.10
CA LEU A 204 -7.32 5.45 8.16
C LEU A 204 -6.64 6.55 8.97
N PHE A 205 -5.48 7.00 8.51
CA PHE A 205 -4.59 7.85 9.29
C PHE A 205 -4.04 8.99 8.44
N ASP A 206 -4.48 10.20 8.71
CA ASP A 206 -3.97 11.41 8.06
C ASP A 206 -2.77 11.98 8.82
N THR A 207 -2.17 13.03 8.33
CA THR A 207 -0.94 13.64 8.85
C THR A 207 -1.09 14.32 10.21
N ASP A 208 -2.30 14.71 10.59
CA ASP A 208 -2.62 15.35 11.88
C ASP A 208 -3.19 14.39 12.93
N ASP A 209 -3.40 13.12 12.58
CA ASP A 209 -3.92 12.10 13.49
C ASP A 209 -2.87 11.61 14.50
N ILE A 210 -3.35 11.03 15.61
CA ILE A 210 -2.55 10.46 16.69
C ILE A 210 -2.86 8.96 16.80
N LEU A 211 -1.84 8.14 17.03
CA LEU A 211 -1.98 6.67 17.09
C LEU A 211 -2.56 6.13 18.41
N ASP A 212 -2.91 6.99 19.38
CA ASP A 212 -3.42 6.51 20.67
C ASP A 212 -4.72 5.70 20.51
N GLY A 213 -4.63 4.43 20.79
CA GLY A 213 -5.75 3.48 20.69
C GLY A 213 -5.98 2.89 19.29
N ILE A 214 -5.05 3.07 18.36
CA ILE A 214 -5.07 2.49 17.02
C ILE A 214 -4.01 1.39 16.97
N ASP A 215 -4.42 0.16 16.63
CA ASP A 215 -3.52 -0.98 16.51
C ASP A 215 -2.91 -1.08 15.11
N LEU A 216 -3.68 -0.77 14.08
CA LEU A 216 -3.21 -0.75 12.70
C LEU A 216 -3.66 0.53 11.98
N ALA A 217 -2.69 1.37 11.62
CA ALA A 217 -2.93 2.58 10.87
C ALA A 217 -2.65 2.37 9.38
N ILE A 218 -3.56 2.86 8.53
CA ILE A 218 -3.43 2.92 7.08
C ILE A 218 -3.22 4.39 6.70
N PRO A 219 -2.00 4.82 6.35
CA PRO A 219 -1.73 6.19 6.00
C PRO A 219 -2.43 6.56 4.70
N ALA A 220 -3.40 7.46 4.78
CA ALA A 220 -4.18 7.91 3.63
C ALA A 220 -4.94 9.20 3.97
N ASN A 221 -5.29 9.99 2.96
CA ASN A 221 -6.17 11.13 3.10
C ASN A 221 -7.57 10.69 3.55
N ASN A 222 -7.94 10.95 4.79
CA ASN A 222 -9.23 10.59 5.37
C ASN A 222 -10.32 11.67 5.20
N ARG A 223 -10.07 12.73 4.42
CA ARG A 223 -10.98 13.86 4.20
C ARG A 223 -11.47 13.99 2.77
N GLY A 224 -10.66 13.51 1.81
CA GLY A 224 -10.95 13.62 0.40
C GLY A 224 -12.07 12.67 -0.06
N LYS A 225 -13.06 13.20 -0.80
CA LYS A 225 -14.17 12.41 -1.34
C LYS A 225 -13.72 11.25 -2.22
N LYS A 226 -12.79 11.53 -3.18
CA LYS A 226 -12.24 10.52 -4.09
C LYS A 226 -11.23 9.61 -3.37
N ALA A 227 -10.43 10.18 -2.47
CA ALA A 227 -9.45 9.44 -1.69
C ALA A 227 -10.11 8.35 -0.83
N LEU A 228 -11.17 8.69 -0.08
CA LEU A 228 -11.93 7.73 0.72
C LEU A 228 -12.57 6.64 -0.14
N GLY A 229 -13.18 7.02 -1.28
CA GLY A 229 -13.76 6.06 -2.22
C GLY A 229 -12.72 5.06 -2.71
N LEU A 230 -11.56 5.55 -3.14
CA LEU A 230 -10.48 4.69 -3.64
C LEU A 230 -9.88 3.80 -2.54
N THR A 231 -9.64 4.34 -1.34
CA THR A 231 -9.08 3.56 -0.23
C THR A 231 -9.98 2.39 0.16
N PHE A 232 -11.30 2.61 0.30
CA PHE A 232 -12.24 1.55 0.63
C PHE A 232 -12.46 0.58 -0.53
N TRP A 233 -12.41 1.05 -1.77
CA TRP A 233 -12.49 0.21 -2.97
C TRP A 233 -11.29 -0.76 -3.05
N LEU A 234 -10.07 -0.24 -2.87
CA LEU A 234 -8.85 -1.05 -2.84
C LEU A 234 -8.85 -2.05 -1.68
N LEU A 235 -9.25 -1.60 -0.49
CA LEU A 235 -9.31 -2.45 0.69
C LEU A 235 -10.33 -3.59 0.50
N ALA A 236 -11.52 -3.31 -0.05
CA ALA A 236 -12.53 -4.31 -0.33
C ALA A 236 -12.04 -5.34 -1.38
N ARG A 237 -11.43 -4.85 -2.47
CA ARG A 237 -10.85 -5.68 -3.52
C ARG A 237 -9.79 -6.62 -2.96
N GLN A 238 -8.84 -6.09 -2.19
CA GLN A 238 -7.76 -6.87 -1.59
C GLN A 238 -8.28 -7.90 -0.57
N ILE A 239 -9.31 -7.56 0.23
CA ILE A 239 -9.94 -8.51 1.16
C ILE A 239 -10.62 -9.64 0.39
N MET A 240 -11.32 -9.35 -0.71
CA MET A 240 -11.95 -10.40 -1.52
C MET A 240 -10.94 -11.33 -2.18
N LEU A 241 -9.77 -10.83 -2.57
CA LEU A 241 -8.64 -11.65 -3.04
C LEU A 241 -8.13 -12.57 -1.92
N GLU A 242 -7.89 -12.04 -0.73
CA GLU A 242 -7.40 -12.82 0.43
C GLU A 242 -8.43 -13.89 0.87
N LEU A 243 -9.74 -13.61 0.73
CA LEU A 243 -10.83 -14.56 0.98
C LEU A 243 -11.01 -15.60 -0.13
N GLY A 244 -10.29 -15.50 -1.26
CA GLY A 244 -10.45 -16.37 -2.41
C GLY A 244 -11.81 -16.24 -3.14
N LYS A 245 -12.55 -15.14 -2.90
CA LYS A 245 -13.84 -14.87 -3.59
C LYS A 245 -13.66 -14.40 -5.02
N ILE A 246 -12.49 -13.83 -5.34
CA ILE A 246 -12.06 -13.42 -6.68
C ILE A 246 -10.67 -13.98 -6.92
N SER A 247 -10.34 -14.37 -8.13
CA SER A 247 -9.04 -14.92 -8.50
C SER A 247 -8.09 -13.84 -9.00
N SER A 248 -8.62 -12.78 -9.59
CA SER A 248 -7.84 -11.63 -10.07
C SER A 248 -8.46 -10.30 -9.67
N GLU A 249 -7.65 -9.24 -9.68
CA GLU A 249 -8.11 -7.89 -9.35
C GLU A 249 -9.18 -7.37 -10.32
N ASP A 250 -9.16 -7.85 -11.56
CA ASP A 250 -10.08 -7.43 -12.63
C ASP A 250 -11.49 -8.03 -12.48
N GLU A 251 -11.63 -9.12 -11.70
CA GLU A 251 -12.91 -9.76 -11.40
C GLU A 251 -13.72 -9.04 -10.32
N PHE A 252 -13.21 -7.95 -9.75
CA PHE A 252 -13.90 -7.23 -8.69
C PHE A 252 -15.21 -6.60 -9.21
N PRO A 253 -16.39 -6.97 -8.67
CA PRO A 253 -17.69 -6.65 -9.29
C PRO A 253 -18.13 -5.18 -9.12
N TYR A 254 -17.39 -4.37 -8.34
CA TYR A 254 -17.77 -3.00 -8.02
C TYR A 254 -16.86 -1.99 -8.70
N SER A 255 -17.45 -0.97 -9.31
CA SER A 255 -16.69 0.16 -9.87
C SER A 255 -16.30 1.17 -8.77
N LEU A 256 -15.19 1.90 -9.00
CA LEU A 256 -14.73 2.96 -8.10
C LEU A 256 -15.79 4.06 -7.89
N GLU A 257 -16.61 4.34 -8.90
CA GLU A 257 -17.66 5.36 -8.82
C GLU A 257 -18.74 5.02 -7.79
N GLN A 258 -19.01 3.73 -7.58
CA GLN A 258 -19.99 3.26 -6.59
C GLN A 258 -19.53 3.52 -5.16
N PHE A 259 -18.21 3.49 -4.92
CA PHE A 259 -17.61 3.83 -3.63
C PHE A 259 -17.43 5.33 -3.42
N THR A 260 -17.59 6.14 -4.46
CA THR A 260 -17.40 7.59 -4.34
C THR A 260 -18.70 8.26 -3.92
N SER A 261 -18.67 9.03 -2.84
CA SER A 261 -19.83 9.79 -2.36
C SER A 261 -20.40 10.71 -3.44
N LYS A 262 -21.71 10.63 -3.72
CA LYS A 262 -22.41 11.48 -4.71
C LYS A 262 -22.81 12.85 -4.15
N ILE A 263 -22.46 13.16 -2.91
CA ILE A 263 -22.84 14.42 -2.26
C ILE A 263 -22.12 15.58 -2.94
N VAL A 264 -22.90 16.51 -3.47
CA VAL A 264 -22.42 17.80 -3.98
C VAL A 264 -22.14 18.72 -2.79
N PRO A 265 -20.98 19.42 -2.74
CA PRO A 265 -20.73 20.41 -1.69
C PRO A 265 -21.79 21.51 -1.80
N VAL A 266 -22.56 21.71 -0.72
CA VAL A 266 -23.44 22.88 -0.62
C VAL A 266 -22.57 24.08 -0.27
N TYR A 267 -22.17 24.85 -1.28
CA TYR A 267 -21.62 26.19 -1.03
C TYR A 267 -22.75 27.04 -0.47
N ARG A 268 -22.66 27.47 0.78
CA ARG A 268 -23.47 28.59 1.26
C ARG A 268 -23.07 29.80 0.42
N GLN A 269 -23.97 30.26 -0.40
CA GLN A 269 -23.90 31.62 -0.95
C GLN A 269 -24.11 32.55 0.25
N GLU A 270 -23.06 33.27 0.63
CA GLU A 270 -23.13 34.39 1.57
C GLU A 270 -23.75 35.61 0.86
#